data_35f8771977b393524fcc6a15fb828173
#
_entry.id   35f8771977b393524fcc6a15fb828173
#
_cell.length_a   1.000
_cell.length_b   1.000
_cell.length_c   1.000
_cell.angle_alpha   90.00
_cell.angle_beta   90.00
_cell.angle_gamma   90.00
#
_symmetry.space_group_name_H-M   'P 1'
#
loop_
_entity.id
_entity.type
_entity.pdbx_description
1 polymer ?
#
loop_
_entity_poly.entity_id
_entity_poly.type
_entity_poly.pdbx_seq_one_letter_code
_entity_poly.pdbx_strand_id
1 'polypeptide(L)'
;MALRDLFRRRPGAAAATPGMPAGVEIRVKTHNIPGAESSGRVMPSPIWWGLLVAVAFYALAHASVIIGVWPVHGTSPGAGGVLLRDILALLAWGIVIWGLRRAGYRGAWPIVVLPIIIFCMSRPSQFQAFTDPAYQARGGARVEANAAKATRSRLSTIDRVYSEERKQVVYQGTPPPLPDPFRQAVGQETRGFVAKSLTYIPVMIAPLLVLVGFLVMSRQAWLLRWFRDRKRWIFLPTMALFFGLAMISRGGKVNGTTPWELILPILVAVWAAVLADDAYNLARPGSVVSPRRLGALFVYGALPIIPFLIIHELGLSIVLATSFAAMLLVGTRRGWWAGLMLVAWAVLVMLVFQRDERSQTRASLAYHPYKELSTMAPSEQQKWADKLHQIKLFDANILEGSWLGDGPGRGHGETAPNAADDGFFTLIAAQWGWAGGVALVLVYTMFLVELLSAAVRERGAFERTLVTGLSMLIAVPFWLAALGDIRVIPLTGVAAAFAAHGGAKLLASALAVGVVAGISHRRAGEDRLAHVLAPPEEERAEAQGVRVR
;
A
#
# COMPACT_ATOMS: atom_id res chain seq x y z
N MET A 1 39.76 3.96 -4.71
CA MET A 1 40.13 5.00 -3.73
C MET A 1 39.02 6.09 -3.57
N ALA A 2 37.88 5.99 -4.23
CA ALA A 2 36.86 7.06 -4.26
C ALA A 2 35.63 6.86 -3.36
N LEU A 3 35.38 5.69 -2.80
CA LEU A 3 34.19 5.42 -1.96
C LEU A 3 34.40 5.67 -0.46
N ARG A 4 35.66 5.75 0.00
CA ARG A 4 35.98 5.98 1.43
C ARG A 4 35.87 7.46 1.84
N ASP A 5 35.99 8.39 0.89
CA ASP A 5 36.01 9.83 1.15
C ASP A 5 34.60 10.44 1.15
N LEU A 6 33.60 9.75 0.58
CA LEU A 6 32.19 10.21 0.60
C LEU A 6 31.56 10.15 2.00
N PHE A 7 32.10 9.33 2.90
CA PHE A 7 31.55 9.14 4.27
C PHE A 7 32.29 9.95 5.35
N ARG A 8 33.31 10.75 4.97
CA ARG A 8 34.12 11.50 5.94
C ARG A 8 33.89 13.01 5.97
N ARG A 9 32.87 13.56 5.30
CA ARG A 9 32.55 14.98 5.44
C ARG A 9 31.92 15.25 6.81
N ARG A 10 32.69 15.93 7.67
CA ARG A 10 32.23 16.54 8.92
C ARG A 10 30.99 17.39 8.63
N PRO A 11 29.96 17.42 9.50
CA PRO A 11 28.86 18.36 9.36
C PRO A 11 29.41 19.79 9.38
N GLY A 12 29.21 20.51 8.28
CA GLY A 12 29.55 21.91 8.16
C GLY A 12 28.82 22.75 9.19
N ALA A 13 29.46 23.77 9.64
CA ALA A 13 29.04 24.74 10.63
C ALA A 13 27.58 25.15 10.46
N ALA A 14 26.79 25.00 11.51
CA ALA A 14 25.48 25.58 11.63
C ALA A 14 25.58 27.09 11.46
N ALA A 15 24.67 27.67 10.66
CA ALA A 15 24.56 29.11 10.50
C ALA A 15 24.46 29.75 11.88
N ALA A 16 25.37 30.68 12.17
CA ALA A 16 25.45 31.40 13.41
C ALA A 16 24.15 32.15 13.67
N THR A 17 23.51 31.89 14.78
CA THR A 17 22.43 32.75 15.33
C THR A 17 23.05 34.07 15.74
N PRO A 18 22.50 35.23 15.34
CA PRO A 18 23.03 36.51 15.73
C PRO A 18 22.93 36.69 17.27
N GLY A 19 24.07 36.79 17.93
CA GLY A 19 24.14 37.11 19.35
C GLY A 19 25.00 36.17 20.22
N MET A 20 25.55 35.09 19.68
CA MET A 20 26.48 34.26 20.47
C MET A 20 27.94 34.62 20.19
N PRO A 21 28.80 34.73 21.24
CA PRO A 21 30.23 34.97 21.04
C PRO A 21 30.88 33.79 20.31
N ALA A 22 31.68 34.06 19.31
CA ALA A 22 32.44 33.10 18.55
C ALA A 22 33.43 32.37 19.48
N GLY A 23 33.26 31.06 19.66
CA GLY A 23 34.25 30.20 20.36
C GLY A 23 33.72 29.30 21.46
N VAL A 24 32.42 29.26 21.74
CA VAL A 24 31.87 28.34 22.75
C VAL A 24 31.48 27.01 22.07
N GLU A 25 32.37 26.04 22.11
CA GLU A 25 32.06 24.64 21.75
C GLU A 25 31.29 23.99 22.92
N ILE A 26 29.95 24.04 22.88
CA ILE A 26 29.14 23.36 23.89
C ILE A 26 29.22 21.85 23.61
N ARG A 27 30.19 21.17 24.24
CA ARG A 27 30.19 19.70 24.36
C ARG A 27 29.16 19.30 25.40
N VAL A 28 27.93 19.09 24.96
CA VAL A 28 26.91 18.48 25.81
C VAL A 28 27.31 17.02 26.03
N LYS A 29 27.89 16.71 27.21
CA LYS A 29 28.04 15.33 27.67
C LYS A 29 26.65 14.76 27.94
N THR A 30 26.10 14.01 26.99
CA THR A 30 24.76 13.42 27.04
C THR A 30 24.64 12.26 28.06
N HIS A 31 25.64 12.03 28.90
CA HIS A 31 25.73 10.80 29.67
C HIS A 31 25.01 10.78 31.03
N ASN A 32 24.54 11.89 31.57
CA ASN A 32 24.00 11.92 32.92
C ASN A 32 22.74 12.79 33.09
N ILE A 33 21.70 12.58 32.28
CA ILE A 33 20.39 13.15 32.60
C ILE A 33 19.55 12.02 33.22
N PRO A 34 19.28 12.03 34.55
CA PRO A 34 18.43 11.02 35.18
C PRO A 34 17.03 11.05 34.55
N GLY A 35 16.52 9.92 34.13
CA GLY A 35 15.21 9.79 33.46
C GLY A 35 15.18 9.99 31.94
N ALA A 36 16.29 10.43 31.32
CA ALA A 36 16.31 10.70 29.88
C ALA A 36 16.63 9.46 29.01
N GLU A 37 17.13 8.39 29.58
CA GLU A 37 17.66 7.25 28.81
C GLU A 37 16.63 6.18 28.44
N SER A 38 15.48 6.09 29.10
CA SER A 38 14.63 4.92 28.98
C SER A 38 13.38 5.05 28.10
N SER A 39 12.80 6.23 27.91
CA SER A 39 11.47 6.35 27.32
C SER A 39 11.39 6.30 25.78
N GLY A 40 12.51 6.45 25.07
CA GLY A 40 12.51 6.50 23.60
C GLY A 40 13.11 5.27 22.90
N ARG A 41 13.86 4.41 23.62
CA ARG A 41 14.56 3.26 23.01
C ARG A 41 13.79 1.94 23.12
N VAL A 42 12.82 1.86 24.01
CA VAL A 42 12.05 0.65 24.26
C VAL A 42 10.70 0.74 23.57
N MET A 43 10.39 -0.27 22.74
CA MET A 43 9.04 -0.42 22.18
C MET A 43 8.06 -0.61 23.34
N PRO A 44 6.94 0.16 23.38
CA PRO A 44 5.94 0.01 24.43
C PRO A 44 5.44 -1.43 24.55
N SER A 45 5.24 -1.91 25.78
CA SER A 45 4.83 -3.29 26.04
C SER A 45 3.57 -3.74 25.27
N PRO A 46 2.49 -2.94 25.15
CA PRO A 46 1.30 -3.35 24.41
C PRO A 46 1.59 -3.54 22.90
N ILE A 47 2.46 -2.72 22.31
CA ILE A 47 2.86 -2.87 20.90
C ILE A 47 3.68 -4.15 20.71
N TRP A 48 4.55 -4.46 21.66
CA TRP A 48 5.34 -5.68 21.65
C TRP A 48 4.46 -6.94 21.73
N TRP A 49 3.48 -6.94 22.64
CA TRP A 49 2.52 -8.03 22.74
C TRP A 49 1.68 -8.19 21.48
N GLY A 50 1.21 -7.09 20.90
CA GLY A 50 0.48 -7.11 19.62
C GLY A 50 1.30 -7.74 18.50
N LEU A 51 2.59 -7.41 18.42
CA LEU A 51 3.51 -8.01 17.44
C LEU A 51 3.71 -9.51 17.67
N LEU A 52 3.92 -9.94 18.93
CA LEU A 52 4.06 -11.35 19.26
C LEU A 52 2.81 -12.16 18.93
N VAL A 53 1.62 -11.62 19.23
CA VAL A 53 0.34 -12.26 18.87
C VAL A 53 0.21 -12.38 17.35
N ALA A 54 0.56 -11.34 16.60
CA ALA A 54 0.50 -11.38 15.12
C ALA A 54 1.47 -12.42 14.53
N VAL A 55 2.68 -12.53 15.07
CA VAL A 55 3.65 -13.54 14.62
C VAL A 55 3.21 -14.96 15.00
N ALA A 56 2.65 -15.15 16.19
CA ALA A 56 2.09 -16.44 16.61
C ALA A 56 0.91 -16.83 15.70
N PHE A 57 0.00 -15.90 15.42
CA PHE A 57 -1.09 -16.09 14.49
C PHE A 57 -0.59 -16.48 13.09
N TYR A 58 0.41 -15.79 12.58
CA TYR A 58 1.04 -16.09 11.30
C TYR A 58 1.58 -17.52 11.25
N ALA A 59 2.32 -17.94 12.27
CA ALA A 59 2.88 -19.29 12.34
C ALA A 59 1.79 -20.36 12.42
N LEU A 60 0.78 -20.16 13.29
CA LEU A 60 -0.34 -21.10 13.43
C LEU A 60 -1.18 -21.19 12.16
N ALA A 61 -1.42 -20.08 11.49
CA ALA A 61 -2.17 -20.05 10.25
C ALA A 61 -1.45 -20.76 9.10
N HIS A 62 -0.13 -20.58 8.95
CA HIS A 62 0.67 -21.36 7.98
C HIS A 62 0.68 -22.85 8.33
N ALA A 63 0.82 -23.21 9.61
CA ALA A 63 0.75 -24.58 10.04
C ALA A 63 -0.63 -25.22 9.74
N SER A 64 -1.72 -24.46 9.91
CA SER A 64 -3.08 -24.91 9.57
C SER A 64 -3.24 -25.20 8.08
N VAL A 65 -2.69 -24.35 7.19
CA VAL A 65 -2.68 -24.62 5.74
C VAL A 65 -1.87 -25.88 5.41
N ILE A 66 -0.68 -26.04 6.00
CA ILE A 66 0.18 -27.20 5.78
C ILE A 66 -0.52 -28.50 6.24
N ILE A 67 -1.18 -28.46 7.40
CA ILE A 67 -1.85 -29.63 7.97
C ILE A 67 -3.20 -29.90 7.29
N GLY A 68 -3.93 -28.83 6.91
CA GLY A 68 -5.28 -28.96 6.36
C GLY A 68 -5.34 -29.18 4.86
N VAL A 69 -4.53 -28.45 4.07
CA VAL A 69 -4.59 -28.48 2.59
C VAL A 69 -3.67 -29.55 2.01
N TRP A 70 -2.41 -29.57 2.45
CA TRP A 70 -1.39 -30.42 1.82
C TRP A 70 -1.69 -31.93 1.87
N PRO A 71 -2.23 -32.49 2.95
CA PRO A 71 -2.59 -33.92 2.97
C PRO A 71 -3.79 -34.26 2.07
N VAL A 72 -4.73 -33.31 1.90
CA VAL A 72 -5.99 -33.54 1.18
C VAL A 72 -5.85 -33.26 -0.31
N HIS A 73 -5.27 -32.13 -0.68
CA HIS A 73 -5.18 -31.65 -2.06
C HIS A 73 -3.79 -31.89 -2.69
N GLY A 74 -2.82 -32.35 -1.90
CA GLY A 74 -1.42 -32.36 -2.30
C GLY A 74 -0.80 -30.96 -2.23
N THR A 75 0.40 -30.82 -2.77
CA THR A 75 1.11 -29.55 -2.82
C THR A 75 1.39 -29.13 -4.24
N SER A 76 1.24 -27.85 -4.52
CA SER A 76 1.69 -27.27 -5.79
C SER A 76 3.20 -27.39 -5.94
N PRO A 77 3.71 -27.65 -7.16
CA PRO A 77 5.14 -27.58 -7.43
C PRO A 77 5.70 -26.22 -7.00
N GLY A 78 6.66 -26.21 -6.07
CA GLY A 78 7.24 -24.98 -5.52
C GLY A 78 6.66 -24.49 -4.18
N ALA A 79 5.68 -25.20 -3.59
CA ALA A 79 5.08 -24.85 -2.29
C ALA A 79 6.13 -24.62 -1.18
N GLY A 80 7.19 -25.46 -1.13
CA GLY A 80 8.31 -25.29 -0.22
C GLY A 80 9.07 -23.98 -0.43
N GLY A 81 9.19 -23.53 -1.68
CA GLY A 81 9.79 -22.22 -2.02
C GLY A 81 8.94 -21.05 -1.55
N VAL A 82 7.61 -21.19 -1.63
CA VAL A 82 6.66 -20.18 -1.12
C VAL A 82 6.77 -20.07 0.41
N LEU A 83 6.82 -21.21 1.11
CA LEU A 83 7.00 -21.23 2.56
C LEU A 83 8.34 -20.60 2.98
N LEU A 84 9.44 -21.00 2.33
CA LEU A 84 10.77 -20.42 2.59
C LEU A 84 10.76 -18.90 2.41
N ARG A 85 10.17 -18.42 1.34
CA ARG A 85 10.03 -16.99 1.06
C ARG A 85 9.27 -16.26 2.19
N ASP A 86 8.17 -16.83 2.66
CA ASP A 86 7.33 -16.22 3.69
C ASP A 86 8.06 -16.20 5.04
N ILE A 87 8.85 -17.23 5.35
CA ILE A 87 9.76 -17.26 6.51
C ILE A 87 10.84 -16.18 6.37
N LEU A 88 11.49 -16.08 5.20
CA LEU A 88 12.52 -15.07 4.96
C LEU A 88 11.97 -13.64 5.05
N ALA A 89 10.74 -13.40 4.57
CA ALA A 89 10.08 -12.11 4.71
C ALA A 89 9.81 -11.74 6.18
N LEU A 90 9.38 -12.71 6.99
CA LEU A 90 9.19 -12.50 8.44
C LEU A 90 10.52 -12.22 9.15
N LEU A 91 11.58 -12.95 8.80
CA LEU A 91 12.94 -12.68 9.30
C LEU A 91 13.43 -11.30 8.89
N ALA A 92 13.15 -10.85 7.66
CA ALA A 92 13.48 -9.51 7.19
C ALA A 92 12.75 -8.43 8.03
N TRP A 93 11.49 -8.64 8.40
CA TRP A 93 10.79 -7.78 9.36
C TRP A 93 11.47 -7.78 10.74
N GLY A 94 11.94 -8.93 11.21
CA GLY A 94 12.75 -9.03 12.43
C GLY A 94 14.01 -8.17 12.35
N ILE A 95 14.71 -8.20 11.22
CA ILE A 95 15.90 -7.35 10.95
C ILE A 95 15.54 -5.86 11.00
N VAL A 96 14.36 -5.47 10.47
CA VAL A 96 13.88 -4.08 10.55
C VAL A 96 13.70 -3.63 12.00
N ILE A 97 12.99 -4.42 12.81
CA ILE A 97 12.78 -4.10 14.23
C ILE A 97 14.12 -4.03 14.99
N TRP A 98 15.00 -4.99 14.75
CA TRP A 98 16.34 -5.00 15.34
C TRP A 98 17.16 -3.77 14.88
N GLY A 99 17.18 -3.46 13.59
CA GLY A 99 17.90 -2.32 13.02
C GLY A 99 17.40 -0.98 13.57
N LEU A 100 16.08 -0.79 13.67
CA LEU A 100 15.48 0.40 14.26
C LEU A 100 15.84 0.57 15.74
N ARG A 101 15.79 -0.53 16.51
CA ARG A 101 16.24 -0.53 17.92
C ARG A 101 17.72 -0.17 18.02
N ARG A 102 18.57 -0.78 17.20
CA ARG A 102 20.00 -0.50 17.17
C ARG A 102 20.31 0.95 16.79
N ALA A 103 19.51 1.52 15.88
CA ALA A 103 19.61 2.93 15.47
C ALA A 103 19.01 3.90 16.50
N GLY A 104 18.43 3.41 17.59
CA GLY A 104 17.82 4.24 18.62
C GLY A 104 16.56 4.95 18.15
N TYR A 105 15.66 4.24 17.44
CA TYR A 105 14.42 4.79 16.91
C TYR A 105 13.57 5.48 17.99
N ARG A 106 13.17 6.71 17.73
CA ARG A 106 12.39 7.58 18.64
C ARG A 106 11.03 7.98 18.09
N GLY A 107 10.72 7.60 16.83
CA GLY A 107 9.43 7.88 16.21
C GLY A 107 8.31 6.99 16.76
N ALA A 108 7.12 7.15 16.21
CA ALA A 108 5.96 6.34 16.58
C ALA A 108 6.12 4.88 16.09
N TRP A 109 6.28 3.94 17.00
CA TRP A 109 6.43 2.51 16.70
C TRP A 109 5.27 1.92 15.90
N PRO A 110 3.99 2.34 16.09
CA PRO A 110 2.89 1.83 15.27
C PRO A 110 3.08 2.01 13.77
N ILE A 111 3.78 3.06 13.31
CA ILE A 111 4.09 3.29 11.88
C ILE A 111 4.80 2.09 11.25
N VAL A 112 5.63 1.38 12.02
CA VAL A 112 6.41 0.23 11.53
C VAL A 112 5.74 -1.09 11.89
N VAL A 113 5.12 -1.18 13.06
CA VAL A 113 4.56 -2.45 13.57
C VAL A 113 3.23 -2.80 12.92
N LEU A 114 2.36 -1.81 12.64
CA LEU A 114 1.07 -2.08 12.02
C LEU A 114 1.19 -2.70 10.61
N PRO A 115 2.10 -2.28 9.72
CA PRO A 115 2.36 -3.00 8.47
C PRO A 115 2.76 -4.47 8.66
N ILE A 116 3.50 -4.79 9.72
CA ILE A 116 3.88 -6.16 10.06
C ILE A 116 2.64 -6.97 10.48
N ILE A 117 1.77 -6.37 11.29
CA ILE A 117 0.52 -7.00 11.71
C ILE A 117 -0.38 -7.26 10.50
N ILE A 118 -0.56 -6.27 9.60
CA ILE A 118 -1.31 -6.42 8.36
C ILE A 118 -0.72 -7.56 7.50
N PHE A 119 0.60 -7.60 7.36
CA PHE A 119 1.30 -8.66 6.64
C PHE A 119 1.03 -10.03 7.28
N CYS A 120 1.12 -10.14 8.60
CA CYS A 120 0.85 -11.39 9.32
C CYS A 120 -0.60 -11.86 9.20
N MET A 121 -1.57 -10.94 9.10
CA MET A 121 -2.98 -11.27 8.93
C MET A 121 -3.32 -11.74 7.52
N SER A 122 -2.74 -11.13 6.51
CA SER A 122 -3.13 -11.37 5.11
C SER A 122 -2.30 -12.45 4.42
N ARG A 123 -1.05 -12.63 4.84
CA ARG A 123 -0.12 -13.54 4.16
C ARG A 123 -0.49 -15.02 4.21
N PRO A 124 -1.02 -15.57 5.32
CA PRO A 124 -1.45 -16.98 5.35
C PRO A 124 -2.51 -17.31 4.31
N SER A 125 -3.44 -16.40 4.05
CA SER A 125 -4.48 -16.57 3.02
C SER A 125 -3.87 -16.61 1.61
N GLN A 126 -2.88 -15.77 1.35
CA GLN A 126 -2.12 -15.80 0.10
C GLN A 126 -1.25 -17.05 -0.01
N PHE A 127 -0.68 -17.54 1.10
CA PHE A 127 0.09 -18.77 1.14
C PHE A 127 -0.76 -19.96 0.69
N GLN A 128 -2.00 -20.08 1.17
CA GLN A 128 -2.94 -21.09 0.69
C GLN A 128 -3.18 -20.93 -0.81
N ALA A 129 -3.53 -19.73 -1.28
CA ALA A 129 -3.79 -19.45 -2.69
C ALA A 129 -2.63 -19.87 -3.61
N PHE A 130 -1.37 -19.76 -3.15
CA PHE A 130 -0.19 -20.10 -3.93
C PHE A 130 0.30 -21.55 -3.77
N THR A 131 -0.14 -22.26 -2.76
CA THR A 131 0.30 -23.64 -2.48
C THR A 131 -0.77 -24.70 -2.76
N ASP A 132 -2.03 -24.29 -2.94
CA ASP A 132 -3.12 -25.18 -3.32
C ASP A 132 -3.07 -25.51 -4.83
N PRO A 133 -2.95 -26.80 -5.22
CA PRO A 133 -2.98 -27.21 -6.62
C PRO A 133 -4.25 -26.79 -7.36
N ALA A 134 -5.39 -26.74 -6.67
CA ALA A 134 -6.67 -26.34 -7.27
C ALA A 134 -6.65 -24.88 -7.74
N TYR A 135 -6.04 -23.99 -6.98
CA TYR A 135 -5.84 -22.59 -7.39
C TYR A 135 -4.95 -22.48 -8.64
N GLN A 136 -3.85 -23.24 -8.67
CA GLN A 136 -2.90 -23.21 -9.79
C GLN A 136 -3.45 -23.84 -11.06
N ALA A 137 -4.22 -24.94 -10.93
CA ALA A 137 -4.91 -25.55 -12.06
C ALA A 137 -5.87 -24.58 -12.76
N ARG A 138 -6.53 -23.71 -11.99
CA ARG A 138 -7.42 -22.66 -12.56
C ARG A 138 -6.66 -21.50 -13.17
N GLY A 139 -5.49 -21.15 -12.64
CA GLY A 139 -4.57 -20.19 -13.27
C GLY A 139 -4.09 -20.70 -14.64
N GLY A 140 -3.69 -21.98 -14.72
CA GLY A 140 -3.34 -22.66 -15.97
C GLY A 140 -4.49 -22.74 -16.96
N ALA A 141 -5.70 -23.07 -16.49
CA ALA A 141 -6.90 -23.08 -17.32
C ALA A 141 -7.23 -21.68 -17.91
N ARG A 142 -6.87 -20.60 -17.23
CA ARG A 142 -7.04 -19.24 -17.74
C ARG A 142 -6.08 -18.94 -18.88
N VAL A 143 -4.86 -19.44 -18.83
CA VAL A 143 -3.88 -19.32 -19.93
C VAL A 143 -4.30 -20.21 -21.10
N GLU A 144 -4.79 -21.43 -20.85
CA GLU A 144 -5.36 -22.29 -21.87
C GLU A 144 -6.65 -21.72 -22.47
N ALA A 145 -7.55 -21.11 -21.71
CA ALA A 145 -8.72 -20.42 -22.22
C ALA A 145 -8.35 -19.23 -23.12
N ASN A 146 -7.23 -18.57 -22.86
CA ASN A 146 -6.65 -17.55 -23.74
C ASN A 146 -5.90 -18.15 -24.94
N ALA A 147 -5.36 -19.36 -24.82
CA ALA A 147 -4.67 -20.07 -25.90
C ALA A 147 -5.61 -20.95 -26.75
N ALA A 148 -6.62 -21.54 -26.11
CA ALA A 148 -7.58 -22.45 -26.75
C ALA A 148 -9.00 -21.88 -26.67
N LYS A 149 -9.34 -20.95 -27.56
CA LYS A 149 -10.75 -20.64 -27.87
C LYS A 149 -11.59 -21.86 -28.27
N ALA A 150 -10.99 -23.06 -28.32
CA ALA A 150 -11.58 -24.28 -28.88
C ALA A 150 -12.06 -25.32 -27.84
N THR A 151 -11.71 -25.25 -26.53
CA THR A 151 -12.05 -26.33 -25.57
C THR A 151 -13.01 -25.89 -24.47
N ARG A 152 -13.92 -25.01 -24.75
CA ARG A 152 -14.87 -24.38 -23.81
C ARG A 152 -15.85 -25.32 -23.09
N SER A 153 -16.03 -26.55 -23.56
CA SER A 153 -17.12 -27.42 -23.07
C SER A 153 -16.80 -28.25 -21.83
N ARG A 154 -15.55 -28.27 -21.35
CA ARG A 154 -15.16 -29.15 -20.24
C ARG A 154 -14.95 -28.47 -18.90
N LEU A 155 -14.85 -27.14 -18.85
CA LEU A 155 -14.67 -26.39 -17.58
C LEU A 155 -15.98 -25.96 -16.93
N SER A 156 -17.12 -26.15 -17.60
CA SER A 156 -18.46 -25.88 -17.07
C SER A 156 -18.97 -26.86 -16.01
N THR A 157 -18.21 -27.93 -15.72
CA THR A 157 -18.66 -28.99 -14.82
C THR A 157 -18.29 -28.77 -13.34
N ILE A 158 -17.58 -27.70 -13.00
CA ILE A 158 -17.34 -27.33 -11.59
C ILE A 158 -18.14 -26.05 -11.31
N ASP A 159 -19.44 -26.17 -11.32
CA ASP A 159 -20.29 -25.08 -10.86
C ASP A 159 -20.42 -25.16 -9.33
N ARG A 160 -20.06 -24.07 -8.66
CA ARG A 160 -20.52 -23.80 -7.31
C ARG A 160 -22.01 -23.53 -7.42
N VAL A 161 -22.80 -24.46 -6.99
CA VAL A 161 -24.25 -24.28 -6.89
C VAL A 161 -24.60 -24.03 -5.44
N TYR A 162 -25.23 -22.89 -5.18
CA TYR A 162 -25.85 -22.67 -3.87
C TYR A 162 -27.03 -23.63 -3.73
N SER A 163 -26.94 -24.54 -2.78
CA SER A 163 -28.05 -25.44 -2.46
C SER A 163 -28.99 -24.73 -1.49
N GLU A 164 -30.18 -24.38 -1.94
CA GLU A 164 -31.25 -23.83 -1.09
C GLU A 164 -31.64 -24.79 0.04
N GLU A 165 -31.61 -26.10 -0.22
CA GLU A 165 -31.91 -27.13 0.79
C GLU A 165 -30.93 -27.13 1.96
N ARG A 166 -29.65 -26.88 1.69
CA ARG A 166 -28.59 -26.91 2.72
C ARG A 166 -28.18 -25.54 3.20
N LYS A 167 -28.68 -24.47 2.58
CA LYS A 167 -28.24 -23.09 2.82
C LYS A 167 -26.70 -22.93 2.79
N GLN A 168 -26.05 -23.75 1.99
CA GLN A 168 -24.59 -23.82 1.84
C GLN A 168 -24.21 -23.89 0.37
N VAL A 169 -23.02 -23.37 0.05
CA VAL A 169 -22.43 -23.58 -1.26
C VAL A 169 -21.93 -25.04 -1.33
N VAL A 170 -22.55 -25.84 -2.17
CA VAL A 170 -22.19 -27.24 -2.36
C VAL A 170 -21.45 -27.38 -3.69
N TYR A 171 -20.36 -28.12 -3.67
CA TYR A 171 -19.65 -28.51 -4.90
C TYR A 171 -20.41 -29.68 -5.53
N GLN A 172 -20.93 -29.51 -6.72
CA GLN A 172 -21.44 -30.63 -7.50
C GLN A 172 -20.28 -31.29 -8.28
N GLY A 173 -19.89 -32.48 -7.83
CA GLY A 173 -18.94 -33.35 -8.48
C GLY A 173 -17.55 -33.35 -7.83
N THR A 174 -16.96 -34.54 -7.76
CA THR A 174 -15.50 -34.70 -7.57
C THR A 174 -14.81 -34.10 -8.78
N PRO A 175 -13.82 -33.22 -8.60
CA PRO A 175 -13.06 -32.71 -9.73
C PRO A 175 -12.48 -33.92 -10.48
N PRO A 176 -12.74 -34.05 -11.79
CA PRO A 176 -12.17 -35.14 -12.55
C PRO A 176 -10.64 -35.07 -12.45
N PRO A 177 -9.92 -36.20 -12.35
CA PRO A 177 -8.47 -36.20 -12.33
C PRO A 177 -7.99 -35.44 -13.58
N LEU A 178 -7.11 -34.47 -13.37
CA LEU A 178 -6.56 -33.67 -14.45
C LEU A 178 -5.89 -34.59 -15.47
N PRO A 179 -6.22 -34.53 -16.76
CA PRO A 179 -5.57 -35.33 -17.78
C PRO A 179 -4.06 -35.08 -17.81
N ASP A 180 -3.25 -36.09 -18.08
CA ASP A 180 -1.79 -36.01 -18.05
C ASP A 180 -1.17 -34.81 -18.81
N PRO A 181 -1.65 -34.45 -20.03
CA PRO A 181 -1.15 -33.26 -20.72
C PRO A 181 -1.48 -31.97 -19.96
N PHE A 182 -2.59 -31.90 -19.21
CA PHE A 182 -2.95 -30.77 -18.38
C PHE A 182 -2.04 -30.66 -17.13
N ARG A 183 -1.70 -31.81 -16.52
CA ARG A 183 -0.70 -31.87 -15.44
C ARG A 183 0.69 -31.45 -15.91
N GLN A 184 1.07 -31.79 -17.15
CA GLN A 184 2.34 -31.39 -17.74
C GLN A 184 2.35 -29.86 -18.04
N ALA A 185 1.27 -29.32 -18.58
CA ALA A 185 1.12 -27.88 -18.83
C ALA A 185 1.15 -27.07 -17.52
N VAL A 186 0.40 -27.52 -16.50
CA VAL A 186 0.43 -26.92 -15.15
C VAL A 186 1.82 -27.05 -14.53
N GLY A 187 2.51 -28.18 -14.71
CA GLY A 187 3.89 -28.37 -14.25
C GLY A 187 4.91 -27.47 -14.95
N GLN A 188 4.72 -27.18 -16.24
CA GLN A 188 5.56 -26.24 -16.99
C GLN A 188 5.24 -24.79 -16.64
N GLU A 189 3.98 -24.43 -16.41
CA GLU A 189 3.59 -23.11 -15.97
C GLU A 189 3.98 -22.82 -14.53
N THR A 190 3.90 -23.80 -13.63
CA THR A 190 4.41 -23.66 -12.27
C THR A 190 5.92 -23.57 -12.23
N ARG A 191 6.64 -24.24 -13.13
CA ARG A 191 8.09 -23.97 -13.33
C ARG A 191 8.32 -22.57 -13.91
N GLY A 192 7.52 -22.12 -14.85
CA GLY A 192 7.50 -20.75 -15.37
C GLY A 192 7.04 -19.74 -14.33
N PHE A 193 6.13 -20.10 -13.43
CA PHE A 193 5.68 -19.30 -12.31
C PHE A 193 6.75 -19.21 -11.20
N VAL A 194 7.47 -20.26 -10.90
CA VAL A 194 8.63 -20.27 -9.99
C VAL A 194 9.84 -19.58 -10.64
N ALA A 195 10.02 -19.68 -11.96
CA ALA A 195 11.06 -18.93 -12.70
C ALA A 195 10.65 -17.46 -12.99
N LYS A 196 9.37 -17.14 -13.11
CA LYS A 196 8.77 -15.80 -12.99
C LYS A 196 8.75 -15.29 -11.54
N SER A 197 9.30 -16.03 -10.62
CA SER A 197 9.36 -15.75 -9.18
C SER A 197 10.22 -14.54 -8.80
N LEU A 198 10.78 -13.82 -9.76
CA LEU A 198 11.15 -12.41 -9.61
C LEU A 198 9.99 -11.57 -9.02
N THR A 199 8.73 -11.98 -9.24
CA THR A 199 7.56 -11.36 -8.59
C THR A 199 7.48 -11.61 -7.08
N TYR A 200 8.23 -12.58 -6.54
CA TYR A 200 8.26 -12.86 -5.10
C TYR A 200 9.38 -12.16 -4.34
N ILE A 201 10.42 -11.72 -5.04
CA ILE A 201 11.52 -10.94 -4.45
C ILE A 201 10.99 -9.69 -3.71
N PRO A 202 9.99 -8.93 -4.22
CA PRO A 202 9.42 -7.80 -3.52
C PRO A 202 8.99 -8.09 -2.09
N VAL A 203 8.44 -9.26 -1.81
CA VAL A 203 7.97 -9.62 -0.47
C VAL A 203 9.11 -9.72 0.55
N MET A 204 10.29 -10.18 0.12
CA MET A 204 11.47 -10.27 0.97
C MET A 204 12.22 -8.94 1.08
N ILE A 205 12.26 -8.16 0.00
CA ILE A 205 13.00 -6.89 -0.05
C ILE A 205 12.21 -5.74 0.59
N ALA A 206 10.88 -5.75 0.51
CA ALA A 206 10.06 -4.66 1.03
C ALA A 206 10.36 -4.31 2.49
N PRO A 207 10.48 -5.26 3.44
CA PRO A 207 10.87 -4.92 4.80
C PRO A 207 12.20 -4.17 4.85
N LEU A 208 13.19 -4.61 4.08
CA LEU A 208 14.52 -3.96 4.06
C LEU A 208 14.45 -2.54 3.51
N LEU A 209 13.52 -2.24 2.58
CA LEU A 209 13.29 -0.88 2.10
C LEU A 209 12.73 0.04 3.19
N VAL A 210 11.96 -0.48 4.15
CA VAL A 210 11.58 0.30 5.33
C VAL A 210 12.81 0.74 6.11
N LEU A 211 13.74 -0.17 6.34
CA LEU A 211 14.99 0.15 7.05
C LEU A 211 15.87 1.12 6.26
N VAL A 212 16.01 0.92 4.94
CA VAL A 212 16.76 1.81 4.06
C VAL A 212 16.15 3.22 4.05
N GLY A 213 14.84 3.33 3.83
CA GLY A 213 14.11 4.61 3.85
C GLY A 213 14.29 5.34 5.19
N PHE A 214 14.17 4.61 6.30
CA PHE A 214 14.43 5.13 7.64
C PHE A 214 15.87 5.63 7.80
N LEU A 215 16.88 4.82 7.48
CA LEU A 215 18.27 5.18 7.65
C LEU A 215 18.68 6.38 6.78
N VAL A 216 18.18 6.44 5.55
CA VAL A 216 18.40 7.57 4.66
C VAL A 216 17.77 8.83 5.20
N MET A 217 16.49 8.80 5.56
CA MET A 217 15.77 9.99 6.02
C MET A 217 16.17 10.43 7.42
N SER A 218 16.57 9.53 8.30
CA SER A 218 17.05 9.89 9.65
C SER A 218 18.43 10.55 9.64
N ARG A 219 19.27 10.26 8.64
CA ARG A 219 20.66 10.76 8.57
C ARG A 219 20.87 11.85 7.53
N GLN A 220 20.11 11.85 6.44
CA GLN A 220 20.34 12.68 5.25
C GLN A 220 19.26 13.75 5.06
N ALA A 221 19.17 14.70 6.01
CA ALA A 221 18.23 15.82 5.91
C ALA A 221 18.44 16.68 4.64
N TRP A 222 19.68 16.71 4.09
CA TRP A 222 19.99 17.41 2.87
C TRP A 222 19.23 16.88 1.66
N LEU A 223 18.86 15.60 1.65
CA LEU A 223 18.15 14.98 0.53
C LEU A 223 16.77 15.60 0.33
N LEU A 224 16.05 15.89 1.41
CA LEU A 224 14.74 16.57 1.35
C LEU A 224 14.89 18.00 0.77
N ARG A 225 15.94 18.72 1.15
CA ARG A 225 16.25 20.05 0.58
C ARG A 225 16.60 19.94 -0.90
N TRP A 226 17.42 18.96 -1.26
CA TRP A 226 17.80 18.69 -2.65
C TRP A 226 16.57 18.41 -3.54
N PHE A 227 15.61 17.61 -3.07
CA PHE A 227 14.35 17.35 -3.77
C PHE A 227 13.53 18.63 -3.94
N ARG A 228 13.40 19.43 -2.89
CA ARG A 228 12.69 20.70 -2.91
C ARG A 228 13.29 21.68 -3.93
N ASP A 229 14.61 21.83 -3.92
CA ASP A 229 15.30 22.78 -4.79
C ASP A 229 15.25 22.37 -6.26
N ARG A 230 15.24 21.05 -6.54
CA ARG A 230 15.28 20.50 -7.90
C ARG A 230 13.94 19.95 -8.39
N LYS A 231 12.82 20.28 -7.77
CA LYS A 231 11.49 19.77 -8.12
C LYS A 231 11.13 19.83 -9.61
N ARG A 232 11.50 20.90 -10.33
CA ARG A 232 11.23 21.05 -11.76
C ARG A 232 12.02 20.04 -12.59
N TRP A 233 13.29 19.87 -12.26
CA TRP A 233 14.18 18.93 -12.94
C TRP A 233 13.83 17.46 -12.67
N ILE A 234 13.18 17.18 -11.54
CA ILE A 234 12.68 15.84 -11.22
C ILE A 234 11.32 15.61 -11.86
N PHE A 235 10.46 16.62 -11.91
CA PHE A 235 9.12 16.51 -12.48
C PHE A 235 9.13 16.15 -13.96
N LEU A 236 9.95 16.81 -14.77
CA LEU A 236 10.00 16.59 -16.21
C LEU A 236 10.33 15.13 -16.60
N PRO A 237 11.42 14.51 -16.10
CA PRO A 237 11.69 13.11 -16.42
C PRO A 237 10.65 12.16 -15.81
N THR A 238 10.06 12.51 -14.65
CA THR A 238 8.96 11.72 -14.07
C THR A 238 7.76 11.70 -15.00
N MET A 239 7.39 12.84 -15.58
CA MET A 239 6.30 12.92 -16.56
C MET A 239 6.64 12.20 -17.85
N ALA A 240 7.85 12.40 -18.39
CA ALA A 240 8.30 11.68 -19.57
C ALA A 240 8.23 10.15 -19.37
N LEU A 241 8.62 9.68 -18.18
CA LEU A 241 8.53 8.27 -17.84
C LEU A 241 7.06 7.81 -17.73
N PHE A 242 6.17 8.59 -17.11
CA PHE A 242 4.75 8.25 -17.04
C PHE A 242 4.10 8.15 -18.43
N PHE A 243 4.31 9.14 -19.28
CA PHE A 243 3.78 9.10 -20.65
C PHE A 243 4.41 7.97 -21.47
N GLY A 244 5.72 7.76 -21.36
CA GLY A 244 6.42 6.66 -22.03
C GLY A 244 5.89 5.28 -21.60
N LEU A 245 5.71 5.07 -20.30
CA LEU A 245 5.12 3.84 -19.79
C LEU A 245 3.65 3.68 -20.22
N ALA A 246 2.87 4.76 -20.27
CA ALA A 246 1.50 4.72 -20.75
C ALA A 246 1.42 4.27 -22.22
N MET A 247 2.33 4.74 -23.06
CA MET A 247 2.40 4.34 -24.49
C MET A 247 2.80 2.89 -24.70
N ILE A 248 3.65 2.33 -23.81
CA ILE A 248 4.16 0.96 -23.91
C ILE A 248 3.21 -0.03 -23.22
N SER A 249 2.44 0.43 -22.25
CA SER A 249 1.60 -0.44 -21.42
C SER A 249 0.43 -1.03 -22.20
N ARG A 250 0.12 -2.27 -21.90
CA ARG A 250 -1.12 -2.91 -22.36
C ARG A 250 -2.07 -3.04 -21.14
N GLY A 251 -3.09 -2.18 -21.08
CA GLY A 251 -4.07 -2.18 -20.00
C GLY A 251 -3.43 -1.93 -18.62
N GLY A 252 -2.53 -0.93 -18.53
CA GLY A 252 -1.92 -0.54 -17.27
C GLY A 252 -0.77 -1.42 -16.78
N LYS A 253 -0.37 -2.46 -17.50
CA LYS A 253 0.70 -3.38 -17.08
C LYS A 253 1.82 -3.44 -18.14
N VAL A 254 3.06 -3.46 -17.67
CA VAL A 254 4.26 -3.73 -18.47
C VAL A 254 4.83 -5.05 -17.97
N ASN A 255 4.85 -6.09 -18.81
CA ASN A 255 5.26 -7.45 -18.43
C ASN A 255 4.58 -7.98 -17.16
N GLY A 256 3.27 -7.67 -16.98
CA GLY A 256 2.49 -8.11 -15.82
C GLY A 256 2.72 -7.31 -14.53
N THR A 257 3.60 -6.30 -14.54
CA THR A 257 3.88 -5.43 -13.40
C THR A 257 3.30 -4.02 -13.60
N THR A 258 3.12 -3.28 -12.52
CA THR A 258 2.65 -1.88 -12.48
C THR A 258 3.79 -0.93 -12.10
N PRO A 259 4.73 -0.60 -13.02
CA PRO A 259 5.96 0.10 -12.67
C PRO A 259 5.75 1.52 -12.16
N TRP A 260 4.62 2.17 -12.51
CA TRP A 260 4.27 3.52 -12.01
C TRP A 260 4.18 3.58 -10.51
N GLU A 261 3.80 2.50 -9.83
CA GLU A 261 3.68 2.48 -8.36
C GLU A 261 5.01 2.81 -7.68
N LEU A 262 6.14 2.43 -8.29
CA LEU A 262 7.49 2.79 -7.79
C LEU A 262 7.83 4.26 -8.00
N ILE A 263 7.18 4.92 -8.97
CA ILE A 263 7.44 6.32 -9.32
C ILE A 263 6.55 7.27 -8.51
N LEU A 264 5.38 6.80 -8.05
CA LEU A 264 4.42 7.62 -7.31
C LEU A 264 5.01 8.33 -6.07
N PRO A 265 5.86 7.70 -5.23
CA PRO A 265 6.50 8.40 -4.10
C PRO A 265 7.37 9.58 -4.54
N ILE A 266 8.02 9.50 -5.71
CA ILE A 266 8.82 10.60 -6.27
C ILE A 266 7.91 11.76 -6.68
N LEU A 267 6.80 11.45 -7.35
CA LEU A 267 5.80 12.46 -7.72
C LEU A 267 5.23 13.17 -6.49
N VAL A 268 4.90 12.42 -5.43
CA VAL A 268 4.44 12.98 -4.15
C VAL A 268 5.49 13.90 -3.53
N ALA A 269 6.77 13.56 -3.61
CA ALA A 269 7.85 14.44 -3.12
C ALA A 269 7.94 15.74 -3.93
N VAL A 270 7.73 15.68 -5.26
CA VAL A 270 7.64 16.88 -6.11
C VAL A 270 6.43 17.73 -5.73
N TRP A 271 5.25 17.13 -5.55
CA TRP A 271 4.05 17.83 -5.10
C TRP A 271 4.25 18.50 -3.75
N ALA A 272 4.85 17.80 -2.80
CA ALA A 272 5.17 18.37 -1.49
C ALA A 272 6.08 19.59 -1.61
N ALA A 273 7.08 19.56 -2.51
CA ALA A 273 7.99 20.67 -2.75
C ALA A 273 7.30 21.88 -3.39
N VAL A 274 6.38 21.64 -4.35
CA VAL A 274 5.59 22.71 -4.97
C VAL A 274 4.65 23.36 -3.96
N LEU A 275 3.90 22.53 -3.23
CA LEU A 275 2.93 23.02 -2.25
C LEU A 275 3.60 23.73 -1.07
N ALA A 276 4.78 23.29 -0.62
CA ALA A 276 5.52 23.96 0.45
C ALA A 276 5.97 25.37 0.09
N ASP A 277 6.35 25.61 -1.18
CA ASP A 277 6.75 26.93 -1.65
C ASP A 277 5.55 27.89 -1.80
N ASP A 278 4.39 27.35 -2.18
CA ASP A 278 3.18 28.14 -2.41
C ASP A 278 2.21 28.15 -1.21
N ALA A 279 2.46 27.35 -0.16
CA ALA A 279 1.57 27.17 0.97
C ALA A 279 1.17 28.49 1.65
N TYR A 280 2.15 29.38 1.86
CA TYR A 280 1.89 30.67 2.48
C TYR A 280 0.92 31.52 1.65
N ASN A 281 1.13 31.59 0.33
CA ASN A 281 0.30 32.40 -0.57
C ASN A 281 -1.10 31.83 -0.74
N LEU A 282 -1.22 30.50 -0.76
CA LEU A 282 -2.50 29.79 -0.87
C LEU A 282 -3.30 29.83 0.44
N ALA A 283 -2.61 29.89 1.59
CA ALA A 283 -3.23 29.94 2.91
C ALA A 283 -3.75 31.33 3.30
N ARG A 284 -3.16 32.41 2.76
CA ARG A 284 -3.48 33.78 3.18
C ARG A 284 -4.90 34.20 2.77
N PRO A 285 -5.77 34.64 3.71
CA PRO A 285 -7.09 35.16 3.37
C PRO A 285 -6.97 36.41 2.47
N GLY A 286 -7.80 36.48 1.41
CA GLY A 286 -7.82 37.63 0.50
C GLY A 286 -6.64 37.72 -0.47
N SER A 287 -5.66 36.82 -0.43
CA SER A 287 -4.61 36.79 -1.46
C SER A 287 -5.19 36.37 -2.81
N VAL A 288 -5.07 37.23 -3.80
CA VAL A 288 -5.32 36.89 -5.21
C VAL A 288 -4.16 36.02 -5.66
N VAL A 289 -4.45 34.70 -5.87
CA VAL A 289 -3.45 33.79 -6.41
C VAL A 289 -3.20 34.18 -7.86
N SER A 290 -1.95 34.50 -8.19
CA SER A 290 -1.63 34.90 -9.57
C SER A 290 -1.97 33.78 -10.57
N PRO A 291 -2.47 34.12 -11.77
CA PRO A 291 -2.80 33.12 -12.82
C PRO A 291 -1.65 32.16 -13.12
N ARG A 292 -0.41 32.66 -13.02
CA ARG A 292 0.82 31.86 -13.18
C ARG A 292 0.94 30.73 -12.15
N ARG A 293 0.58 31.00 -10.88
CA ARG A 293 0.62 29.99 -9.80
C ARG A 293 -0.51 29.01 -9.92
N LEU A 294 -1.71 29.47 -10.29
CA LEU A 294 -2.84 28.59 -10.60
C LEU A 294 -2.52 27.65 -11.74
N GLY A 295 -1.94 28.19 -12.84
CA GLY A 295 -1.47 27.39 -13.95
C GLY A 295 -0.41 26.36 -13.54
N ALA A 296 0.55 26.74 -12.69
CA ALA A 296 1.54 25.80 -12.17
C ALA A 296 0.90 24.69 -11.31
N LEU A 297 -0.01 25.02 -10.40
CA LEU A 297 -0.74 24.03 -9.60
C LEU A 297 -1.55 23.08 -10.46
N PHE A 298 -2.19 23.60 -11.51
CA PHE A 298 -2.93 22.77 -12.47
C PHE A 298 -1.98 21.83 -13.22
N VAL A 299 -0.85 22.31 -13.73
CA VAL A 299 0.14 21.48 -14.43
C VAL A 299 0.70 20.39 -13.52
N TYR A 300 1.13 20.77 -12.31
CA TYR A 300 1.68 19.77 -11.38
C TYR A 300 0.63 18.78 -10.87
N GLY A 301 -0.61 19.20 -10.65
CA GLY A 301 -1.68 18.38 -10.11
C GLY A 301 -2.42 17.54 -11.15
N ALA A 302 -2.79 18.12 -12.28
CA ALA A 302 -3.62 17.46 -13.30
C ALA A 302 -2.80 16.67 -14.33
N LEU A 303 -1.63 17.17 -14.77
CA LEU A 303 -0.83 16.51 -15.80
C LEU A 303 -0.46 15.06 -15.46
N PRO A 304 -0.08 14.70 -14.21
CA PRO A 304 0.23 13.33 -13.84
C PRO A 304 -0.96 12.37 -13.89
N ILE A 305 -2.18 12.88 -13.87
CA ILE A 305 -3.41 12.07 -13.93
C ILE A 305 -3.73 11.64 -15.35
N ILE A 306 -3.37 12.47 -16.35
CA ILE A 306 -3.70 12.24 -17.76
C ILE A 306 -3.24 10.88 -18.29
N PRO A 307 -2.00 10.40 -18.06
CA PRO A 307 -1.57 9.09 -18.52
C PRO A 307 -2.47 7.95 -18.05
N PHE A 308 -2.95 8.01 -16.78
CA PHE A 308 -3.83 6.99 -16.22
C PHE A 308 -5.24 7.01 -16.81
N LEU A 309 -5.71 8.17 -17.25
CA LEU A 309 -6.96 8.27 -17.99
C LEU A 309 -6.83 7.72 -19.41
N ILE A 310 -5.68 7.93 -20.06
CA ILE A 310 -5.40 7.40 -21.40
C ILE A 310 -5.37 5.86 -21.39
N ILE A 311 -4.77 5.25 -20.36
CA ILE A 311 -4.70 3.78 -20.22
C ILE A 311 -5.94 3.18 -19.57
N HIS A 312 -6.97 4.00 -19.24
CA HIS A 312 -8.21 3.59 -18.57
C HIS A 312 -8.01 2.97 -17.17
N GLU A 313 -6.97 3.43 -16.44
CA GLU A 313 -6.68 3.02 -15.06
C GLU A 313 -7.27 4.02 -14.07
N LEU A 314 -8.61 4.02 -13.97
CA LEU A 314 -9.34 4.97 -13.11
C LEU A 314 -8.97 4.84 -11.62
N GLY A 315 -8.67 3.63 -11.15
CA GLY A 315 -8.27 3.40 -9.76
C GLY A 315 -7.03 4.21 -9.36
N LEU A 316 -5.98 4.21 -10.19
CA LEU A 316 -4.77 4.99 -9.93
C LEU A 316 -5.02 6.50 -10.06
N SER A 317 -5.92 6.93 -10.95
CA SER A 317 -6.30 8.35 -11.05
C SER A 317 -7.00 8.84 -9.78
N ILE A 318 -7.85 7.99 -9.15
CA ILE A 318 -8.48 8.28 -7.84
C ILE A 318 -7.40 8.43 -6.76
N VAL A 319 -6.45 7.49 -6.70
CA VAL A 319 -5.35 7.53 -5.72
C VAL A 319 -4.56 8.83 -5.84
N LEU A 320 -4.23 9.25 -7.06
CA LEU A 320 -3.48 10.49 -7.28
C LEU A 320 -4.30 11.73 -6.93
N ALA A 321 -5.54 11.81 -7.39
CA ALA A 321 -6.41 12.96 -7.13
C ALA A 321 -6.67 13.15 -5.63
N THR A 322 -7.00 12.08 -4.93
CA THR A 322 -7.25 12.11 -3.48
C THR A 322 -5.97 12.40 -2.68
N SER A 323 -4.81 11.88 -3.10
CA SER A 323 -3.52 12.19 -2.49
C SER A 323 -3.18 13.66 -2.64
N PHE A 324 -3.30 14.21 -3.86
CA PHE A 324 -3.02 15.62 -4.11
C PHE A 324 -4.01 16.54 -3.38
N ALA A 325 -5.31 16.19 -3.35
CA ALA A 325 -6.32 16.94 -2.60
C ALA A 325 -6.03 16.94 -1.09
N ALA A 326 -5.65 15.82 -0.51
CA ALA A 326 -5.24 15.75 0.90
C ALA A 326 -4.00 16.60 1.19
N MET A 327 -3.01 16.58 0.28
CA MET A 327 -1.82 17.42 0.38
C MET A 327 -2.16 18.91 0.28
N LEU A 328 -3.09 19.29 -0.61
CA LEU A 328 -3.62 20.67 -0.71
C LEU A 328 -4.32 21.07 0.59
N LEU A 329 -5.17 20.22 1.15
CA LEU A 329 -5.87 20.48 2.41
C LEU A 329 -4.89 20.74 3.55
N VAL A 330 -3.90 19.87 3.74
CA VAL A 330 -2.94 19.96 4.83
C VAL A 330 -1.92 21.09 4.59
N GLY A 331 -1.50 21.30 3.35
CA GLY A 331 -0.54 22.35 2.97
C GLY A 331 -1.13 23.75 3.06
N THR A 332 -2.37 23.94 2.60
CA THR A 332 -3.02 25.25 2.55
C THR A 332 -3.90 25.54 3.77
N ARG A 333 -4.26 24.50 4.53
CA ARG A 333 -5.27 24.55 5.61
C ARG A 333 -6.64 25.08 5.14
N ARG A 334 -6.94 24.96 3.85
CA ARG A 334 -8.19 25.43 3.23
C ARG A 334 -8.84 24.31 2.42
N GLY A 335 -9.97 23.83 2.91
CA GLY A 335 -10.68 22.70 2.29
C GLY A 335 -11.20 22.99 0.88
N TRP A 336 -11.49 24.26 0.55
CA TRP A 336 -12.04 24.60 -0.76
C TRP A 336 -11.07 24.29 -1.93
N TRP A 337 -9.73 24.41 -1.72
CA TRP A 337 -8.74 24.02 -2.73
C TRP A 337 -8.77 22.51 -3.02
N ALA A 338 -8.88 21.71 -1.96
CA ALA A 338 -9.04 20.27 -2.10
C ALA A 338 -10.37 19.91 -2.79
N GLY A 339 -11.45 20.58 -2.40
CA GLY A 339 -12.76 20.43 -3.01
C GLY A 339 -12.75 20.79 -4.51
N LEU A 340 -12.16 21.92 -4.88
CA LEU A 340 -12.03 22.35 -6.27
C LEU A 340 -11.24 21.31 -7.10
N MET A 341 -10.14 20.78 -6.57
CA MET A 341 -9.35 19.73 -7.24
C MET A 341 -10.16 18.47 -7.45
N LEU A 342 -10.90 18.01 -6.43
CA LEU A 342 -11.74 16.82 -6.55
C LEU A 342 -12.90 17.01 -7.53
N VAL A 343 -13.52 18.18 -7.58
CA VAL A 343 -14.54 18.51 -8.56
C VAL A 343 -13.96 18.53 -9.97
N ALA A 344 -12.82 19.18 -10.18
CA ALA A 344 -12.15 19.21 -11.49
C ALA A 344 -11.78 17.79 -11.95
N TRP A 345 -11.26 16.96 -11.03
CA TRP A 345 -10.99 15.55 -11.31
C TRP A 345 -12.27 14.77 -11.63
N ALA A 346 -13.35 14.94 -10.86
CA ALA A 346 -14.62 14.24 -11.10
C ALA A 346 -15.21 14.58 -12.47
N VAL A 347 -15.14 15.85 -12.90
CA VAL A 347 -15.56 16.28 -14.24
C VAL A 347 -14.71 15.58 -15.30
N LEU A 348 -13.39 15.54 -15.13
CA LEU A 348 -12.50 14.89 -16.09
C LEU A 348 -12.77 13.38 -16.19
N VAL A 349 -12.96 12.71 -15.05
CA VAL A 349 -13.32 11.28 -15.01
C VAL A 349 -14.68 11.04 -15.66
N MET A 350 -15.67 11.90 -15.41
CA MET A 350 -17.00 11.77 -16.03
C MET A 350 -16.93 11.85 -17.56
N LEU A 351 -16.11 12.74 -18.09
CA LEU A 351 -15.90 12.85 -19.55
C LEU A 351 -15.24 11.60 -20.14
N VAL A 352 -14.28 11.01 -19.42
CA VAL A 352 -13.64 9.74 -19.83
C VAL A 352 -14.61 8.57 -19.69
N PHE A 353 -15.34 8.51 -18.57
CA PHE A 353 -16.30 7.45 -18.28
C PHE A 353 -17.37 7.31 -19.36
N GLN A 354 -17.88 8.43 -19.88
CA GLN A 354 -18.89 8.42 -20.95
C GLN A 354 -18.40 7.76 -22.24
N ARG A 355 -17.09 7.67 -22.47
CA ARG A 355 -16.46 7.10 -23.66
C ARG A 355 -15.83 5.73 -23.45
N ASP A 356 -15.70 5.28 -22.19
CA ASP A 356 -14.99 4.05 -21.85
C ASP A 356 -15.95 2.91 -21.48
N GLU A 357 -16.16 1.99 -22.43
CA GLU A 357 -16.97 0.78 -22.22
C GLU A 357 -16.51 -0.06 -21.01
N ARG A 358 -15.19 -0.09 -20.71
CA ARG A 358 -14.68 -0.89 -19.60
C ARG A 358 -15.15 -0.35 -18.25
N SER A 359 -15.07 0.97 -18.09
CA SER A 359 -15.52 1.65 -16.87
C SER A 359 -17.03 1.56 -16.70
N GLN A 360 -17.79 1.75 -17.79
CA GLN A 360 -19.25 1.58 -17.79
C GLN A 360 -19.65 0.16 -17.42
N THR A 361 -18.97 -0.84 -17.99
CA THR A 361 -19.21 -2.25 -17.66
C THR A 361 -18.90 -2.55 -16.19
N ARG A 362 -17.79 -2.05 -15.64
CA ARG A 362 -17.44 -2.23 -14.22
C ARG A 362 -18.48 -1.60 -13.30
N ALA A 363 -18.95 -0.39 -13.63
CA ALA A 363 -20.00 0.28 -12.87
C ALA A 363 -21.34 -0.48 -12.93
N SER A 364 -21.72 -0.91 -14.11
CA SER A 364 -22.93 -1.71 -14.33
C SER A 364 -22.92 -3.03 -13.55
N LEU A 365 -21.77 -3.73 -13.51
CA LEU A 365 -21.59 -4.95 -12.73
C LEU A 365 -21.64 -4.71 -11.22
N ALA A 366 -21.14 -3.57 -10.73
CA ALA A 366 -21.20 -3.25 -9.30
C ALA A 366 -22.67 -3.07 -8.83
N TYR A 367 -23.48 -2.38 -9.65
CA TYR A 367 -24.84 -2.02 -9.28
C TYR A 367 -25.90 -3.04 -9.76
N HIS A 368 -25.62 -3.78 -10.84
CA HIS A 368 -26.52 -4.79 -11.43
C HIS A 368 -25.80 -6.12 -11.67
N PRO A 369 -25.32 -6.81 -10.60
CA PRO A 369 -24.48 -8.01 -10.75
C PRO A 369 -25.24 -9.23 -11.28
N TYR A 370 -26.55 -9.23 -11.21
CA TYR A 370 -27.41 -10.37 -11.60
C TYR A 370 -28.21 -10.10 -12.90
N LYS A 371 -27.66 -9.25 -13.76
CA LYS A 371 -28.29 -9.00 -15.07
C LYS A 371 -28.44 -10.30 -15.85
N GLU A 372 -29.63 -10.57 -16.38
CA GLU A 372 -29.88 -11.76 -17.16
C GLU A 372 -29.09 -11.73 -18.47
N LEU A 373 -28.14 -12.66 -18.61
CA LEU A 373 -27.33 -12.77 -19.81
C LEU A 373 -28.14 -13.19 -21.04
N SER A 374 -29.27 -13.88 -20.83
CA SER A 374 -30.17 -14.35 -21.89
C SER A 374 -30.76 -13.23 -22.73
N THR A 375 -30.86 -12.01 -22.19
CA THR A 375 -31.41 -10.84 -22.90
C THR A 375 -30.39 -10.10 -23.75
N MET A 376 -29.11 -10.51 -23.73
CA MET A 376 -28.01 -9.83 -24.43
C MET A 376 -27.65 -10.54 -25.74
N ALA A 377 -27.01 -9.79 -26.67
CA ALA A 377 -26.45 -10.38 -27.86
C ALA A 377 -25.37 -11.42 -27.55
N PRO A 378 -25.21 -12.53 -28.31
CA PRO A 378 -24.26 -13.59 -28.00
C PRO A 378 -22.81 -13.15 -27.83
N SER A 379 -22.39 -12.13 -28.56
CA SER A 379 -21.04 -11.55 -28.47
C SER A 379 -20.81 -10.78 -27.16
N GLU A 380 -21.88 -10.20 -26.61
CA GLU A 380 -21.86 -9.49 -25.34
C GLU A 380 -22.00 -10.44 -24.16
N GLN A 381 -22.87 -11.46 -24.28
CA GLN A 381 -23.08 -12.48 -23.25
C GLN A 381 -21.77 -13.02 -22.72
N GLN A 382 -20.82 -13.30 -23.59
CA GLN A 382 -19.54 -13.84 -23.21
C GLN A 382 -18.62 -12.86 -22.48
N LYS A 383 -18.56 -11.60 -22.95
CA LYS A 383 -17.80 -10.54 -22.24
C LYS A 383 -18.32 -10.31 -20.83
N TRP A 384 -19.66 -10.41 -20.67
CA TRP A 384 -20.32 -10.25 -19.37
C TRP A 384 -20.19 -11.48 -18.49
N ALA A 385 -20.26 -12.69 -19.07
CA ALA A 385 -20.15 -13.94 -18.32
C ALA A 385 -18.84 -14.04 -17.54
N ASP A 386 -17.71 -13.73 -18.18
CA ASP A 386 -16.39 -13.81 -17.53
C ASP A 386 -16.27 -12.80 -16.35
N LYS A 387 -16.82 -11.59 -16.51
CA LYS A 387 -16.78 -10.57 -15.46
C LYS A 387 -17.78 -10.83 -14.34
N LEU A 388 -18.98 -11.28 -14.71
CA LEU A 388 -20.01 -11.67 -13.78
C LEU A 388 -19.56 -12.87 -12.93
N HIS A 389 -18.83 -13.81 -13.53
CA HIS A 389 -18.25 -14.95 -12.82
C HIS A 389 -17.30 -14.50 -11.70
N GLN A 390 -16.41 -13.53 -11.96
CA GLN A 390 -15.53 -12.97 -10.91
C GLN A 390 -16.33 -12.38 -9.73
N ILE A 391 -17.37 -11.59 -10.02
CA ILE A 391 -18.18 -10.95 -8.98
C ILE A 391 -18.98 -11.97 -8.18
N LYS A 392 -19.58 -12.96 -8.86
CA LYS A 392 -20.30 -14.05 -8.18
C LYS A 392 -19.38 -14.84 -7.25
N LEU A 393 -18.13 -15.07 -7.65
CA LEU A 393 -17.17 -15.75 -6.78
C LEU A 393 -16.75 -14.86 -5.60
N PHE A 394 -16.64 -13.55 -5.78
CA PHE A 394 -16.37 -12.62 -4.67
C PHE A 394 -17.52 -12.63 -3.66
N ASP A 395 -18.77 -12.55 -4.15
CA ASP A 395 -19.95 -12.65 -3.29
C ASP A 395 -20.02 -13.99 -2.55
N ALA A 396 -19.77 -15.09 -3.27
CA ALA A 396 -19.74 -16.44 -2.69
C ALA A 396 -18.70 -16.55 -1.57
N ASN A 397 -17.49 -16.05 -1.79
CA ASN A 397 -16.42 -16.06 -0.79
C ASN A 397 -16.80 -15.29 0.49
N ILE A 398 -17.45 -14.12 0.33
CA ILE A 398 -17.89 -13.32 1.47
C ILE A 398 -19.01 -14.01 2.24
N LEU A 399 -19.95 -14.65 1.53
CA LEU A 399 -21.08 -15.37 2.14
C LEU A 399 -20.62 -16.66 2.81
N GLU A 400 -19.74 -17.43 2.16
CA GLU A 400 -19.18 -18.67 2.67
C GLU A 400 -18.43 -18.45 3.99
N GLY A 401 -17.64 -17.36 4.08
CA GLY A 401 -16.87 -17.04 5.27
C GLY A 401 -17.71 -16.76 6.52
N SER A 402 -18.99 -16.39 6.39
CA SER A 402 -19.84 -16.11 7.55
C SER A 402 -19.15 -15.20 8.58
N TRP A 403 -19.36 -15.43 9.90
CA TRP A 403 -18.75 -14.59 10.95
C TRP A 403 -17.27 -14.90 11.22
N LEU A 404 -16.89 -16.17 11.29
CA LEU A 404 -15.55 -16.61 11.73
C LEU A 404 -14.69 -17.20 10.60
N GLY A 405 -15.26 -17.39 9.42
CA GLY A 405 -14.60 -18.06 8.30
C GLY A 405 -14.50 -19.56 8.47
N ASP A 406 -14.13 -20.24 7.38
CA ASP A 406 -13.87 -21.67 7.38
C ASP A 406 -12.52 -22.03 8.00
N GLY A 407 -11.71 -21.03 8.29
CA GLY A 407 -10.34 -21.15 8.77
C GLY A 407 -9.31 -21.26 7.63
N PRO A 408 -8.03 -20.97 7.93
CA PRO A 408 -6.96 -21.10 6.97
C PRO A 408 -6.80 -22.56 6.55
N GLY A 409 -6.78 -22.80 5.24
CA GLY A 409 -6.68 -24.13 4.66
C GLY A 409 -8.02 -24.84 4.41
N ARG A 410 -9.15 -24.23 4.76
CA ARG A 410 -10.49 -24.82 4.52
C ARG A 410 -11.37 -23.99 3.60
N GLY A 411 -11.25 -22.66 3.67
CA GLY A 411 -12.01 -21.76 2.78
C GLY A 411 -11.57 -21.89 1.31
N HIS A 412 -12.48 -21.59 0.39
CA HIS A 412 -12.24 -21.68 -1.05
C HIS A 412 -12.06 -20.31 -1.74
N GLY A 413 -11.70 -19.30 -0.96
CA GLY A 413 -11.48 -17.94 -1.43
C GLY A 413 -10.48 -17.81 -2.57
N GLU A 414 -9.50 -18.72 -2.64
CA GLU A 414 -8.51 -18.82 -3.70
C GLU A 414 -9.10 -19.13 -5.08
N THR A 415 -10.33 -19.63 -5.14
CA THR A 415 -11.00 -19.95 -6.42
C THR A 415 -11.42 -18.72 -7.20
N ALA A 416 -11.51 -17.56 -6.53
CA ALA A 416 -11.88 -16.32 -7.19
C ALA A 416 -10.70 -15.74 -8.01
N PRO A 417 -10.94 -15.26 -9.23
CA PRO A 417 -9.90 -14.64 -10.04
C PRO A 417 -9.30 -13.42 -9.31
N ASN A 418 -7.98 -13.30 -9.32
CA ASN A 418 -7.21 -12.22 -8.68
C ASN A 418 -7.44 -12.08 -7.16
N ALA A 419 -7.88 -13.15 -6.49
CA ALA A 419 -8.13 -13.14 -5.04
C ALA A 419 -6.89 -12.73 -4.21
N ALA A 420 -5.67 -12.98 -4.68
CA ALA A 420 -4.45 -12.56 -3.99
C ALA A 420 -4.06 -11.10 -4.24
N ASP A 421 -4.58 -10.47 -5.29
CA ASP A 421 -4.26 -9.09 -5.70
C ASP A 421 -5.35 -8.10 -5.28
N ASP A 422 -6.24 -7.80 -6.21
CA ASP A 422 -7.32 -6.82 -6.03
C ASP A 422 -8.55 -7.38 -5.32
N GLY A 423 -8.70 -8.72 -5.23
CA GLY A 423 -9.75 -9.42 -4.48
C GLY A 423 -9.33 -9.90 -3.07
N PHE A 424 -8.25 -9.34 -2.52
CA PHE A 424 -7.66 -9.83 -1.26
C PHE A 424 -8.64 -9.84 -0.07
N PHE A 425 -9.57 -8.89 -0.04
CA PHE A 425 -10.55 -8.79 1.04
C PHE A 425 -11.52 -9.97 1.03
N THR A 426 -11.94 -10.44 -0.16
CA THR A 426 -12.81 -11.61 -0.30
C THR A 426 -12.08 -12.89 0.12
N LEU A 427 -10.79 -12.99 -0.16
CA LEU A 427 -9.95 -14.11 0.28
C LEU A 427 -9.84 -14.17 1.81
N ILE A 428 -9.67 -13.01 2.45
CA ILE A 428 -9.64 -12.91 3.91
C ILE A 428 -11.01 -13.22 4.50
N ALA A 429 -12.09 -12.68 3.89
CA ALA A 429 -13.44 -12.93 4.35
C ALA A 429 -13.83 -14.42 4.26
N ALA A 430 -13.42 -15.15 3.22
CA ALA A 430 -13.66 -16.58 3.12
C ALA A 430 -12.98 -17.37 4.24
N GLN A 431 -11.74 -17.03 4.59
CA GLN A 431 -10.93 -17.80 5.56
C GLN A 431 -11.14 -17.37 7.01
N TRP A 432 -11.30 -16.07 7.25
CA TRP A 432 -11.38 -15.47 8.60
C TRP A 432 -12.74 -14.88 8.92
N GLY A 433 -13.70 -14.99 7.99
CA GLY A 433 -15.03 -14.44 8.10
C GLY A 433 -15.08 -12.90 8.17
N TRP A 434 -16.25 -12.40 8.49
CA TRP A 434 -16.45 -10.95 8.73
C TRP A 434 -15.59 -10.44 9.89
N ALA A 435 -15.37 -11.25 10.92
CA ALA A 435 -14.51 -10.88 12.06
C ALA A 435 -13.07 -10.58 11.60
N GLY A 436 -12.49 -11.42 10.73
CA GLY A 436 -11.17 -11.18 10.15
C GLY A 436 -11.12 -9.96 9.24
N GLY A 437 -12.15 -9.78 8.40
CA GLY A 437 -12.28 -8.60 7.54
C GLY A 437 -12.36 -7.31 8.35
N VAL A 438 -13.22 -7.26 9.38
CA VAL A 438 -13.34 -6.11 10.29
C VAL A 438 -12.04 -5.85 11.06
N ALA A 439 -11.40 -6.90 11.58
CA ALA A 439 -10.11 -6.76 12.27
C ALA A 439 -9.04 -6.14 11.34
N LEU A 440 -8.96 -6.59 10.08
CA LEU A 440 -8.05 -6.01 9.10
C LEU A 440 -8.35 -4.53 8.83
N VAL A 441 -9.63 -4.18 8.65
CA VAL A 441 -10.07 -2.78 8.46
C VAL A 441 -9.68 -1.92 9.64
N LEU A 442 -9.88 -2.40 10.87
CA LEU A 442 -9.49 -1.69 12.10
C LEU A 442 -7.98 -1.47 12.18
N VAL A 443 -7.17 -2.50 11.95
CA VAL A 443 -5.70 -2.40 11.96
C VAL A 443 -5.22 -1.44 10.88
N TYR A 444 -5.82 -1.51 9.69
CA TYR A 444 -5.45 -0.60 8.60
C TYR A 444 -5.86 0.85 8.88
N THR A 445 -7.02 1.05 9.49
CA THR A 445 -7.47 2.38 9.95
C THR A 445 -6.53 2.95 11.02
N MET A 446 -6.14 2.13 12.00
CA MET A 446 -5.14 2.53 13.01
C MET A 446 -3.82 2.93 12.34
N PHE A 447 -3.38 2.16 11.34
CA PHE A 447 -2.17 2.48 10.57
C PHE A 447 -2.28 3.82 9.87
N LEU A 448 -3.41 4.10 9.21
CA LEU A 448 -3.68 5.39 8.58
C LEU A 448 -3.67 6.55 9.59
N VAL A 449 -4.33 6.36 10.74
CA VAL A 449 -4.37 7.38 11.81
C VAL A 449 -2.96 7.70 12.31
N GLU A 450 -2.10 6.69 12.49
CA GLU A 450 -0.71 6.91 12.91
C GLU A 450 0.12 7.64 11.84
N LEU A 451 -0.04 7.28 10.58
CA LEU A 451 0.62 7.97 9.46
C LEU A 451 0.19 9.44 9.37
N LEU A 452 -1.11 9.72 9.46
CA LEU A 452 -1.63 11.10 9.43
C LEU A 452 -1.28 11.88 10.69
N SER A 453 -1.24 11.23 11.84
CA SER A 453 -0.78 11.84 13.09
C SER A 453 0.69 12.26 12.99
N ALA A 454 1.53 11.45 12.34
CA ALA A 454 2.90 11.83 12.04
C ALA A 454 2.95 13.09 11.16
N ALA A 455 2.11 13.16 10.10
CA ALA A 455 2.02 14.33 9.23
C ALA A 455 1.63 15.61 10.00
N VAL A 456 0.61 15.52 10.86
CA VAL A 456 0.13 16.67 11.63
C VAL A 456 1.18 17.18 12.62
N ARG A 457 1.99 16.30 13.18
CA ARG A 457 3.07 16.66 14.12
C ARG A 457 4.23 17.39 13.44
N GLU A 458 4.40 17.30 12.12
CA GLU A 458 5.50 17.94 11.40
C GLU A 458 5.36 19.47 11.36
N ARG A 459 6.46 20.19 11.68
CA ARG A 459 6.51 21.66 11.66
C ARG A 459 6.76 22.21 10.27
N GLY A 460 7.61 21.53 9.49
CA GLY A 460 7.94 21.90 8.12
C GLY A 460 6.77 21.68 7.17
N ALA A 461 6.46 22.68 6.33
CA ALA A 461 5.37 22.55 5.35
C ALA A 461 5.66 21.45 4.34
N PHE A 462 6.93 21.28 3.96
CA PHE A 462 7.37 20.25 3.02
C PHE A 462 7.22 18.84 3.61
N GLU A 463 7.77 18.61 4.81
CA GLU A 463 7.71 17.32 5.49
C GLU A 463 6.26 16.92 5.79
N ARG A 464 5.45 17.87 6.27
CA ARG A 464 4.04 17.64 6.56
C ARG A 464 3.25 17.21 5.32
N THR A 465 3.40 17.93 4.20
CA THR A 465 2.73 17.57 2.95
C THR A 465 3.27 16.30 2.35
N LEU A 466 4.58 16.04 2.43
CA LEU A 466 5.20 14.79 1.97
C LEU A 466 4.65 13.57 2.73
N VAL A 467 4.64 13.63 4.07
CA VAL A 467 4.11 12.54 4.89
C VAL A 467 2.62 12.32 4.59
N THR A 468 1.83 13.40 4.43
CA THR A 468 0.41 13.28 4.04
C THR A 468 0.25 12.55 2.70
N GLY A 469 0.99 12.95 1.68
CA GLY A 469 0.89 12.34 0.36
C GLY A 469 1.31 10.87 0.35
N LEU A 470 2.42 10.52 1.02
CA LEU A 470 2.88 9.14 1.18
C LEU A 470 1.85 8.28 1.95
N SER A 471 1.22 8.86 2.98
CA SER A 471 0.16 8.19 3.73
C SER A 471 -1.05 7.87 2.85
N MET A 472 -1.46 8.80 1.99
CA MET A 472 -2.58 8.61 1.07
C MET A 472 -2.27 7.59 -0.02
N LEU A 473 -1.04 7.53 -0.54
CA LEU A 473 -0.63 6.46 -1.48
C LEU A 473 -0.73 5.05 -0.88
N ILE A 474 -0.67 4.93 0.44
CA ILE A 474 -0.84 3.65 1.15
C ILE A 474 -2.32 3.40 1.45
N ALA A 475 -3.02 4.39 1.98
CA ALA A 475 -4.36 4.25 2.53
C ALA A 475 -5.45 4.14 1.47
N VAL A 476 -5.41 5.00 0.45
CA VAL A 476 -6.48 5.06 -0.57
C VAL A 476 -6.64 3.74 -1.32
N PRO A 477 -5.55 3.07 -1.78
CA PRO A 477 -5.66 1.77 -2.42
C PRO A 477 -6.36 0.69 -1.59
N PHE A 478 -6.12 0.66 -0.28
CA PHE A 478 -6.80 -0.28 0.61
C PHE A 478 -8.31 -0.09 0.60
N TRP A 479 -8.76 1.16 0.79
CA TRP A 479 -10.19 1.47 0.80
C TRP A 479 -10.84 1.23 -0.56
N LEU A 480 -10.15 1.56 -1.67
CA LEU A 480 -10.66 1.29 -3.01
C LEU A 480 -10.82 -0.21 -3.27
N ALA A 481 -9.86 -1.03 -2.84
CA ALA A 481 -9.96 -2.47 -3.01
C ALA A 481 -11.05 -3.08 -2.10
N ALA A 482 -11.02 -2.78 -0.79
CA ALA A 482 -12.00 -3.31 0.15
C ALA A 482 -13.45 -2.92 -0.19
N LEU A 483 -13.69 -1.64 -0.54
CA LEU A 483 -15.02 -1.16 -0.96
C LEU A 483 -15.44 -1.72 -2.32
N GLY A 484 -14.47 -1.97 -3.21
CA GLY A 484 -14.71 -2.62 -4.50
C GLY A 484 -15.09 -4.10 -4.33
N ASP A 485 -14.41 -4.81 -3.44
CA ASP A 485 -14.66 -6.23 -3.16
C ASP A 485 -16.05 -6.49 -2.58
N ILE A 486 -16.54 -5.57 -1.72
CA ILE A 486 -17.91 -5.61 -1.17
C ILE A 486 -18.93 -4.84 -2.04
N ARG A 487 -18.54 -4.40 -3.24
CA ARG A 487 -19.40 -3.72 -4.24
C ARG A 487 -20.02 -2.39 -3.80
N VAL A 488 -19.46 -1.70 -2.84
CA VAL A 488 -19.86 -0.32 -2.52
C VAL A 488 -19.47 0.64 -3.65
N ILE A 489 -18.33 0.35 -4.29
CA ILE A 489 -17.85 1.04 -5.49
C ILE A 489 -17.51 0.02 -6.58
N PRO A 490 -17.42 0.41 -7.85
CA PRO A 490 -16.92 -0.47 -8.91
C PRO A 490 -15.49 -0.96 -8.63
N LEU A 491 -15.20 -2.22 -8.98
CA LEU A 491 -13.84 -2.80 -8.86
C LEU A 491 -12.82 -1.95 -9.60
N THR A 492 -11.83 -1.45 -8.88
CA THR A 492 -10.82 -0.53 -9.40
C THR A 492 -9.55 -1.22 -9.89
N GLY A 493 -9.29 -2.46 -9.46
CA GLY A 493 -8.09 -3.22 -9.81
C GLY A 493 -6.82 -2.71 -9.12
N VAL A 494 -6.95 -1.98 -8.03
CA VAL A 494 -5.82 -1.43 -7.26
C VAL A 494 -5.53 -2.31 -6.06
N ALA A 495 -4.30 -2.83 -5.97
CA ALA A 495 -3.88 -3.69 -4.88
C ALA A 495 -3.62 -2.88 -3.58
N ALA A 496 -4.00 -3.45 -2.43
CA ALA A 496 -3.74 -2.87 -1.11
C ALA A 496 -2.31 -3.13 -0.64
N ALA A 497 -1.62 -2.11 -0.12
CA ALA A 497 -0.28 -2.26 0.43
C ALA A 497 -0.26 -3.21 1.62
N PHE A 498 0.74 -4.07 1.73
CA PHE A 498 0.96 -5.07 2.78
C PHE A 498 -0.12 -6.15 2.91
N ALA A 499 -1.34 -5.92 2.40
CA ALA A 499 -2.45 -6.86 2.45
C ALA A 499 -2.58 -7.69 1.16
N ALA A 500 -2.30 -7.12 0.00
CA ALA A 500 -2.36 -7.79 -1.30
C ALA A 500 -0.97 -8.22 -1.79
N HIS A 501 -0.93 -9.04 -2.86
CA HIS A 501 0.33 -9.54 -3.43
C HIS A 501 1.11 -8.51 -4.25
N GLY A 502 0.50 -7.44 -4.72
CA GLY A 502 1.08 -6.43 -5.64
C GLY A 502 2.52 -6.02 -5.33
N GLY A 503 3.51 -6.60 -6.06
CA GLY A 503 4.93 -6.47 -5.73
C GLY A 503 5.47 -5.04 -5.81
N ALA A 504 5.18 -4.30 -6.88
CA ALA A 504 5.62 -2.91 -7.04
C ALA A 504 4.99 -1.99 -5.97
N LYS A 505 3.70 -2.21 -5.67
CA LYS A 505 2.98 -1.49 -4.62
C LYS A 505 3.59 -1.71 -3.25
N LEU A 506 3.92 -2.96 -2.94
CA LEU A 506 4.54 -3.34 -1.67
C LEU A 506 5.90 -2.64 -1.48
N LEU A 507 6.75 -2.64 -2.51
CA LEU A 507 8.06 -1.96 -2.47
C LEU A 507 7.91 -0.45 -2.26
N ALA A 508 7.04 0.19 -3.04
CA ALA A 508 6.78 1.63 -2.95
C ALA A 508 6.25 2.02 -1.56
N SER A 509 5.30 1.24 -1.04
CA SER A 509 4.71 1.48 0.27
C SER A 509 5.69 1.23 1.41
N ALA A 510 6.52 0.22 1.31
CA ALA A 510 7.56 -0.06 2.28
C ALA A 510 8.60 1.08 2.34
N LEU A 511 9.04 1.57 1.18
CA LEU A 511 9.93 2.74 1.12
C LEU A 511 9.24 3.98 1.74
N ALA A 512 7.96 4.21 1.42
CA ALA A 512 7.18 5.33 1.98
C ALA A 512 7.09 5.24 3.52
N VAL A 513 6.79 4.06 4.07
CA VAL A 513 6.79 3.82 5.53
C VAL A 513 8.15 4.13 6.15
N GLY A 514 9.24 3.69 5.51
CA GLY A 514 10.60 3.98 5.96
C GLY A 514 10.91 5.48 5.97
N VAL A 515 10.50 6.20 4.93
CA VAL A 515 10.65 7.67 4.84
C VAL A 515 9.88 8.36 5.98
N VAL A 516 8.60 7.98 6.18
CA VAL A 516 7.76 8.54 7.26
C VAL A 516 8.36 8.25 8.63
N ALA A 517 8.82 7.01 8.87
CA ALA A 517 9.49 6.64 10.11
C ALA A 517 10.76 7.46 10.35
N GLY A 518 11.58 7.71 9.31
CA GLY A 518 12.79 8.51 9.39
C GLY A 518 12.51 9.98 9.71
N ILE A 519 11.49 10.57 9.08
CA ILE A 519 11.03 11.94 9.37
C ILE A 519 10.51 12.02 10.81
N SER A 520 9.64 11.11 11.23
CA SER A 520 9.10 11.04 12.60
C SER A 520 10.21 10.89 13.66
N HIS A 521 11.25 10.10 13.36
CA HIS A 521 12.41 9.94 14.25
C HIS A 521 13.18 11.24 14.44
N ARG A 522 13.48 11.97 13.34
CA ARG A 522 14.18 13.27 13.42
C ARG A 522 13.38 14.26 14.23
N ARG A 523 12.08 14.34 13.96
CA ARG A 523 11.17 15.22 14.68
C ARG A 523 11.21 14.99 16.19
N ALA A 524 11.09 13.71 16.61
CA ALA A 524 11.16 13.35 18.02
C ALA A 524 12.53 13.69 18.64
N GLY A 525 13.61 13.67 17.85
CA GLY A 525 14.94 14.11 18.26
C GLY A 525 15.03 15.62 18.47
N GLU A 526 14.45 16.41 17.55
CA GLU A 526 14.40 17.88 17.62
C GLU A 526 13.55 18.37 18.79
N ASP A 527 12.39 17.74 19.03
CA ASP A 527 11.50 18.10 20.15
C ASP A 527 12.19 17.86 21.49
N ARG A 528 12.94 16.76 21.61
CA ARG A 528 13.71 16.48 22.83
C ARG A 528 14.84 17.49 23.03
N LEU A 529 15.56 17.82 21.95
CA LEU A 529 16.63 18.82 22.04
C LEU A 529 16.07 20.19 22.47
N ALA A 530 14.95 20.59 21.87
CA ALA A 530 14.26 21.83 22.25
C ALA A 530 13.81 21.83 23.71
N HIS A 531 13.36 20.69 24.24
CA HIS A 531 12.98 20.56 25.65
C HIS A 531 14.19 20.66 26.60
N VAL A 532 15.31 20.05 26.23
CA VAL A 532 16.56 20.11 27.03
C VAL A 532 17.19 21.50 27.03
N LEU A 533 17.08 22.23 25.92
CA LEU A 533 17.62 23.58 25.77
C LEU A 533 16.67 24.67 26.28
N ALA A 534 15.45 24.33 26.64
CA ALA A 534 14.49 25.28 27.17
C ALA A 534 14.93 25.70 28.58
N PRO A 535 14.87 27.02 28.93
CA PRO A 535 15.17 27.46 30.27
C PRO A 535 14.23 26.81 31.29
N PRO A 536 14.66 26.63 32.55
CA PRO A 536 13.84 26.10 33.64
C PRO A 536 12.46 26.76 33.69
N GLU A 537 11.45 26.03 34.17
CA GLU A 537 10.07 26.54 34.22
C GLU A 537 9.96 27.84 35.05
N GLU A 538 10.80 27.96 36.07
CA GLU A 538 10.89 29.15 36.93
C GLU A 538 11.32 30.41 36.09
N GLU A 539 12.37 30.29 35.28
CA GLU A 539 12.81 31.38 34.39
C GLU A 539 11.76 31.75 33.32
N ARG A 540 10.98 30.75 32.86
CA ARG A 540 9.89 31.01 31.91
C ARG A 540 8.71 31.73 32.56
N ALA A 541 8.36 31.34 33.78
CA ALA A 541 7.31 31.97 34.55
C ALA A 541 7.66 33.42 34.87
N GLU A 542 8.91 33.69 35.26
CA GLU A 542 9.42 35.05 35.46
C GLU A 542 9.39 35.88 34.18
N ALA A 543 9.82 35.34 33.04
CA ALA A 543 9.78 36.01 31.75
C ALA A 543 8.34 36.31 31.26
N GLN A 544 7.37 35.54 31.72
CA GLN A 544 5.93 35.74 31.44
C GLN A 544 5.22 36.59 32.49
N GLY A 545 5.93 37.07 33.50
CA GLY A 545 5.35 37.88 34.57
C GLY A 545 4.44 37.12 35.54
N VAL A 546 4.49 35.79 35.49
CA VAL A 546 3.73 34.90 36.40
C VAL A 546 4.60 34.64 37.63
N ARG A 547 4.24 35.21 38.78
CA ARG A 547 4.90 34.82 40.05
C ARG A 547 4.54 33.40 40.39
N VAL A 548 5.52 32.50 40.32
CA VAL A 548 5.39 31.15 40.90
C VAL A 548 5.37 31.34 42.43
N ARG A 549 4.27 31.01 43.08
CA ARG A 549 4.11 30.95 44.53
C ARG A 549 4.57 29.62 45.06
#